data_86b26ab6885a10deeee0017187b49ab9
#
_entry.id   86b26ab6885a10deeee0017187b49ab9
#
_cell.length_a   1.000
_cell.length_b   1.000
_cell.length_c   1.000
_cell.angle_alpha   90.00
_cell.angle_beta   90.00
_cell.angle_gamma   90.00
#
_symmetry.space_group_name_H-M   'P 1'
#
loop_
_entity.id
_entity.type
_entity.pdbx_description
1 polymer ?
#
loop_
_entity_poly.entity_id
_entity_poly.type
_entity_poly.pdbx_seq_one_letter_code
_entity_poly.pdbx_strand_id
1 'polypeptide(L)'
;TGELGKEILRIREWITETTTGDRDDLVPGVSDRAWHHASVAKPECLGKHCPLIDECFAQAARLDASEADVVVTNHSLFGINACGEGELFGEYDAVVIDEAHELADRVRSQAAADITVARVSRVARSLRSNLSIDSTDLDEAGAGLGAALAPLPAGLLEYRPRPLVDAMTVLDDAARRDRHQV
;
A
#
# COMPACT_ATOMS: atom_id res chain seq x y z
N THR A 1 11.08 18.65 -24.28
CA THR A 1 10.78 17.87 -23.06
C THR A 1 9.42 18.34 -22.56
N GLY A 2 8.43 17.41 -22.41
CA GLY A 2 7.12 17.76 -21.87
C GLY A 2 7.19 18.15 -20.38
N GLU A 3 6.10 18.72 -19.85
CA GLU A 3 6.03 19.20 -18.46
C GLU A 3 6.41 18.10 -17.45
N LEU A 4 5.87 16.88 -17.63
CA LEU A 4 6.24 15.71 -16.84
C LEU A 4 7.76 15.42 -16.82
N GLY A 5 8.43 15.56 -17.98
CA GLY A 5 9.87 15.36 -18.06
C GLY A 5 10.67 16.40 -17.27
N LYS A 6 10.20 17.64 -17.23
CA LYS A 6 10.83 18.70 -16.42
C LYS A 6 10.67 18.41 -14.91
N GLU A 7 9.49 17.97 -14.51
CA GLU A 7 9.23 17.59 -13.11
C GLU A 7 10.09 16.40 -12.66
N ILE A 8 10.25 15.37 -13.51
CA ILE A 8 11.11 14.22 -13.20
C ILE A 8 12.58 14.63 -13.10
N LEU A 9 13.07 15.50 -13.99
CA LEU A 9 14.43 16.03 -13.90
C LEU A 9 14.65 16.80 -12.60
N ARG A 10 13.67 17.61 -12.18
CA ARG A 10 13.73 18.33 -10.92
C ARG A 10 13.75 17.42 -9.70
N ILE A 11 12.97 16.33 -9.68
CA ILE A 11 13.05 15.33 -8.61
C ILE A 11 14.46 14.72 -8.59
N ARG A 12 15.03 14.41 -9.75
CA ARG A 12 16.37 13.84 -9.87
C ARG A 12 17.46 14.77 -9.32
N GLU A 13 17.36 16.08 -9.57
CA GLU A 13 18.26 17.06 -8.99
C GLU A 13 18.09 17.16 -7.48
N TRP A 14 16.84 17.32 -7.03
CA TRP A 14 16.51 17.45 -5.63
C TRP A 14 16.93 16.23 -4.78
N ILE A 15 16.85 15.01 -5.31
CA ILE A 15 17.23 13.79 -4.57
C ILE A 15 18.72 13.77 -4.21
N THR A 16 19.56 14.54 -4.89
CA THR A 16 20.98 14.68 -4.57
C THR A 16 21.26 15.69 -3.46
N GLU A 17 20.27 16.51 -3.11
CA GLU A 17 20.38 17.61 -2.13
C GLU A 17 19.60 17.32 -0.85
N THR A 18 18.49 16.55 -0.95
CA THR A 18 17.65 16.22 0.20
C THR A 18 18.33 15.24 1.14
N THR A 19 18.08 15.41 2.43
CA THR A 19 18.49 14.48 3.49
C THR A 19 17.35 13.61 4.00
N THR A 20 16.10 14.03 3.75
CA THR A 20 14.89 13.37 4.24
C THR A 20 14.21 12.52 3.17
N GLY A 21 14.30 12.90 1.91
CA GLY A 21 13.51 12.34 0.82
C GLY A 21 12.00 12.62 0.96
N ASP A 22 11.61 13.54 1.85
CA ASP A 22 10.22 13.91 2.06
C ASP A 22 9.73 14.80 0.91
N ARG A 23 8.63 14.39 0.28
CA ARG A 23 8.03 15.11 -0.84
C ARG A 23 7.69 16.56 -0.50
N ASP A 24 7.30 16.83 0.74
CA ASP A 24 6.88 18.15 1.20
C ASP A 24 8.06 19.14 1.25
N ASP A 25 9.29 18.64 1.32
CA ASP A 25 10.52 19.44 1.24
C ASP A 25 10.86 19.88 -0.20
N LEU A 26 10.23 19.28 -1.20
CA LEU A 26 10.44 19.63 -2.60
C LEU A 26 9.64 20.89 -2.99
N VAL A 27 10.30 22.06 -2.98
CA VAL A 27 9.70 23.35 -3.31
C VAL A 27 10.35 23.95 -4.56
N PRO A 28 9.53 24.37 -5.57
CA PRO A 28 8.10 24.14 -5.74
C PRO A 28 7.78 22.66 -5.95
N GLY A 29 6.61 22.18 -5.45
CA GLY A 29 6.17 20.80 -5.53
C GLY A 29 6.06 20.26 -6.97
N VAL A 30 5.84 18.96 -7.13
CA VAL A 30 5.62 18.28 -8.40
C VAL A 30 4.24 17.65 -8.44
N SER A 31 3.74 17.34 -9.64
CA SER A 31 2.47 16.64 -9.81
C SER A 31 2.54 15.20 -9.21
N ASP A 32 1.40 14.67 -8.78
CA ASP A 32 1.29 13.28 -8.31
C ASP A 32 1.76 12.28 -9.37
N ARG A 33 1.52 12.60 -10.64
CA ARG A 33 1.98 11.78 -11.76
C ARG A 33 3.50 11.70 -11.82
N ALA A 34 4.20 12.81 -11.67
CA ALA A 34 5.67 12.84 -11.66
C ALA A 34 6.21 12.11 -10.43
N TRP A 35 5.60 12.35 -9.27
CA TRP A 35 5.99 11.67 -8.03
C TRP A 35 5.84 10.15 -8.11
N HIS A 36 4.75 9.64 -8.70
CA HIS A 36 4.54 8.20 -8.91
C HIS A 36 5.61 7.53 -9.80
N HIS A 37 6.25 8.27 -10.68
CA HIS A 37 7.36 7.75 -11.49
C HIS A 37 8.69 7.72 -10.74
N ALA A 38 8.81 8.43 -9.63
CA ALA A 38 10.04 8.55 -8.85
C ALA A 38 9.96 7.85 -7.48
N SER A 39 8.78 7.45 -7.04
CA SER A 39 8.53 6.81 -5.76
C SER A 39 8.11 5.36 -5.92
N VAL A 40 8.39 4.56 -4.90
CA VAL A 40 8.03 3.14 -4.83
C VAL A 40 6.91 2.95 -3.80
N ALA A 41 5.80 2.34 -4.22
CA ALA A 41 4.71 2.00 -3.30
C ALA A 41 5.07 0.78 -2.44
N LYS A 42 4.45 0.67 -1.25
CA LYS A 42 4.71 -0.44 -0.32
C LYS A 42 4.67 -1.84 -0.97
N PRO A 43 3.73 -2.19 -1.87
CA PRO A 43 3.70 -3.50 -2.52
C PRO A 43 4.87 -3.76 -3.49
N GLU A 44 5.53 -2.70 -3.96
CA GLU A 44 6.64 -2.75 -4.92
C GLU A 44 8.01 -2.69 -4.21
N CYS A 45 8.01 -2.40 -2.91
CA CYS A 45 9.23 -2.27 -2.11
C CYS A 45 9.83 -3.64 -1.80
N LEU A 46 11.09 -3.84 -2.16
CA LEU A 46 11.82 -5.08 -1.92
C LEU A 46 12.26 -5.25 -0.44
N GLY A 47 12.03 -4.26 0.41
CA GLY A 47 12.40 -4.29 1.82
C GLY A 47 13.89 -4.59 2.03
N LYS A 48 14.20 -5.53 2.90
CA LYS A 48 15.58 -5.95 3.24
C LYS A 48 16.36 -6.53 2.04
N HIS A 49 15.69 -6.88 0.96
CA HIS A 49 16.33 -7.42 -0.25
C HIS A 49 16.61 -6.33 -1.30
N CYS A 50 16.33 -5.07 -0.99
CA CYS A 50 16.59 -3.96 -1.91
C CYS A 50 18.10 -3.72 -2.04
N PRO A 51 18.67 -3.70 -3.26
CA PRO A 51 20.10 -3.43 -3.46
C PRO A 51 20.49 -1.98 -3.10
N LEU A 52 19.52 -1.08 -2.96
CA LEU A 52 19.71 0.33 -2.58
C LEU A 52 19.27 0.61 -1.14
N ILE A 53 19.26 -0.41 -0.27
CA ILE A 53 18.73 -0.27 1.09
C ILE A 53 19.51 0.75 1.93
N ASP A 54 20.81 0.81 1.73
CA ASP A 54 21.72 1.73 2.45
C ASP A 54 21.55 3.20 2.02
N GLU A 55 20.96 3.43 0.85
CA GLU A 55 20.65 4.77 0.31
C GLU A 55 19.17 5.12 0.43
N CYS A 56 18.38 4.27 1.11
CA CYS A 56 16.92 4.40 1.17
C CYS A 56 16.49 5.37 2.27
N PHE A 57 15.93 6.52 1.91
CA PHE A 57 15.40 7.51 2.85
C PHE A 57 14.35 6.92 3.81
N ALA A 58 13.46 6.07 3.31
CA ALA A 58 12.46 5.43 4.15
C ALA A 58 13.07 4.45 5.18
N GLN A 59 14.19 3.81 4.84
CA GLN A 59 14.91 2.96 5.78
C GLN A 59 15.69 3.80 6.79
N ALA A 60 16.35 4.86 6.36
CA ALA A 60 17.03 5.80 7.25
C ALA A 60 16.06 6.39 8.28
N ALA A 61 14.89 6.88 7.83
CA ALA A 61 13.87 7.42 8.72
C ALA A 61 13.34 6.39 9.75
N ARG A 62 13.28 5.09 9.40
CA ARG A 62 12.89 4.03 10.35
C ARG A 62 13.98 3.77 11.37
N LEU A 63 15.24 3.79 10.97
CA LEU A 63 16.37 3.65 11.90
C LEU A 63 16.42 4.82 12.87
N ASP A 64 16.30 6.04 12.37
CA ASP A 64 16.24 7.24 13.21
C ASP A 64 15.08 7.17 14.22
N ALA A 65 13.90 6.72 13.76
CA ALA A 65 12.74 6.55 14.64
C ALA A 65 12.97 5.46 15.71
N SER A 66 13.70 4.39 15.38
CA SER A 66 13.99 3.31 16.34
C SER A 66 15.01 3.68 17.40
N GLU A 67 15.83 4.71 17.16
CA GLU A 67 16.87 5.20 18.05
C GLU A 67 16.41 6.47 18.82
N ALA A 68 15.27 7.05 18.47
CA ALA A 68 14.79 8.28 19.05
C ALA A 68 14.15 8.07 20.43
N ASP A 69 14.42 8.98 21.38
CA ASP A 69 13.77 9.00 22.71
C ASP A 69 12.27 9.34 22.62
N VAL A 70 11.85 10.08 21.59
CA VAL A 70 10.46 10.48 21.36
C VAL A 70 10.15 10.39 19.86
N VAL A 71 9.12 9.64 19.53
CA VAL A 71 8.60 9.53 18.15
C VAL A 71 7.22 10.16 18.07
N VAL A 72 7.05 11.14 17.19
CA VAL A 72 5.75 11.74 16.89
C VAL A 72 5.22 11.14 15.58
N THR A 73 4.01 10.59 15.62
CA THR A 73 3.41 9.94 14.46
C THR A 73 1.90 10.17 14.41
N ASN A 74 1.26 9.80 13.30
CA ASN A 74 -0.19 9.85 13.18
C ASN A 74 -0.83 8.49 13.56
N HIS A 75 -2.15 8.51 13.85
CA HIS A 75 -2.91 7.31 14.22
C HIS A 75 -2.85 6.19 13.17
N SER A 76 -2.77 6.55 11.89
CA SER A 76 -2.71 5.57 10.80
C SER A 76 -1.41 4.78 10.83
N LEU A 77 -0.28 5.45 10.98
CA LEU A 77 1.02 4.80 11.06
C LEU A 77 1.19 4.03 12.38
N PHE A 78 0.68 4.58 13.48
CA PHE A 78 0.61 3.86 14.76
C PHE A 78 -0.24 2.58 14.64
N GLY A 79 -1.39 2.65 13.98
CA GLY A 79 -2.25 1.49 13.71
C GLY A 79 -1.57 0.44 12.84
N ILE A 80 -0.82 0.83 11.82
CA ILE A 80 -0.01 -0.09 11.00
C ILE A 80 1.05 -0.79 11.86
N ASN A 81 1.74 -0.07 12.74
CA ASN A 81 2.72 -0.64 13.65
C ASN A 81 2.09 -1.63 14.64
N ALA A 82 0.93 -1.30 15.20
CA ALA A 82 0.23 -2.14 16.17
C ALA A 82 -0.42 -3.39 15.57
N CYS A 83 -0.85 -3.34 14.30
CA CYS A 83 -1.54 -4.43 13.61
C CYS A 83 -0.65 -5.15 12.59
N GLY A 84 0.52 -4.63 12.28
CA GLY A 84 1.41 -5.12 11.23
C GLY A 84 2.49 -6.06 11.74
N GLU A 85 3.11 -6.77 10.82
CA GLU A 85 4.25 -7.66 11.07
C GLU A 85 5.58 -6.91 11.17
N GLY A 86 5.57 -5.57 11.14
CA GLY A 86 6.76 -4.73 11.11
C GLY A 86 6.86 -3.79 12.28
N GLU A 87 7.93 -3.84 13.02
CA GLU A 87 8.34 -2.81 13.96
C GLU A 87 8.76 -1.57 13.17
N LEU A 88 7.84 -0.60 13.04
CA LEU A 88 8.15 0.70 12.43
C LEU A 88 8.86 1.62 13.45
N PHE A 89 8.52 1.46 14.70
CA PHE A 89 9.11 2.14 15.85
C PHE A 89 9.76 1.08 16.73
N GLY A 90 10.85 1.38 17.36
CA GLY A 90 11.47 0.52 18.37
C GLY A 90 10.52 0.21 19.55
N GLU A 91 11.01 -0.45 20.56
CA GLU A 91 10.28 -0.63 21.82
C GLU A 91 10.02 0.73 22.47
N TYR A 92 8.84 0.92 23.04
CA TYR A 92 8.46 2.14 23.73
C TYR A 92 7.72 1.83 25.04
N ASP A 93 8.01 2.60 26.09
CA ASP A 93 7.44 2.42 27.43
C ASP A 93 6.12 3.14 27.62
N ALA A 94 5.84 4.20 26.84
CA ALA A 94 4.65 5.01 26.98
C ALA A 94 4.15 5.53 25.63
N VAL A 95 2.84 5.70 25.53
CA VAL A 95 2.18 6.30 24.36
C VAL A 95 1.26 7.41 24.84
N VAL A 96 1.38 8.59 24.21
CA VAL A 96 0.43 9.70 24.40
C VAL A 96 -0.39 9.84 23.12
N ILE A 97 -1.70 9.76 23.25
CA ILE A 97 -2.62 9.78 22.12
C ILE A 97 -3.46 11.04 22.18
N ASP A 98 -3.22 11.96 21.27
CA ASP A 98 -4.10 13.10 21.04
C ASP A 98 -5.33 12.64 20.23
N GLU A 99 -6.47 13.33 20.39
CA GLU A 99 -7.73 12.96 19.72
C GLU A 99 -8.05 11.45 19.79
N ALA A 100 -7.88 10.85 20.98
CA ALA A 100 -7.96 9.40 21.19
C ALA A 100 -9.30 8.78 20.72
N HIS A 101 -10.35 9.58 20.61
CA HIS A 101 -11.66 9.15 20.10
C HIS A 101 -11.61 8.72 18.61
N GLU A 102 -10.68 9.25 17.82
CA GLU A 102 -10.49 8.86 16.41
C GLU A 102 -9.67 7.58 16.23
N LEU A 103 -8.86 7.20 17.24
CA LEU A 103 -7.88 6.12 17.12
C LEU A 103 -8.51 4.81 16.64
N ALA A 104 -9.65 4.42 17.23
CA ALA A 104 -10.30 3.15 16.91
C ALA A 104 -10.73 3.08 15.44
N ASP A 105 -11.25 4.17 14.89
CA ASP A 105 -11.69 4.22 13.48
C ASP A 105 -10.50 4.28 12.54
N ARG A 106 -9.44 4.98 12.91
CA ARG A 106 -8.21 5.03 12.12
C ARG A 106 -7.53 3.66 12.06
N VAL A 107 -7.41 2.96 13.20
CA VAL A 107 -6.83 1.60 13.25
C VAL A 107 -7.68 0.62 12.44
N ARG A 108 -9.01 0.63 12.58
CA ARG A 108 -9.90 -0.21 11.76
C ARG A 108 -9.73 0.06 10.27
N SER A 109 -9.62 1.32 9.87
CA SER A 109 -9.39 1.69 8.46
C SER A 109 -8.08 1.16 7.92
N GLN A 110 -7.02 1.11 8.74
CA GLN A 110 -5.73 0.55 8.33
C GLN A 110 -5.74 -0.99 8.25
N ALA A 111 -6.53 -1.64 9.09
CA ALA A 111 -6.72 -3.10 9.07
C ALA A 111 -7.72 -3.54 7.99
N ALA A 112 -8.48 -2.62 7.41
CA ALA A 112 -9.43 -2.93 6.35
C ALA A 112 -8.74 -3.25 5.03
N ALA A 113 -9.20 -4.29 4.35
CA ALA A 113 -8.77 -4.62 3.00
C ALA A 113 -9.92 -4.38 2.01
N ASP A 114 -9.64 -3.57 1.00
CA ASP A 114 -10.60 -3.31 -0.07
C ASP A 114 -10.38 -4.28 -1.23
N ILE A 115 -11.41 -5.05 -1.56
CA ILE A 115 -11.42 -5.91 -2.74
C ILE A 115 -12.46 -5.36 -3.71
N THR A 116 -12.03 -4.93 -4.88
CA THR A 116 -12.90 -4.46 -5.96
C THR A 116 -12.58 -5.20 -7.26
N VAL A 117 -13.58 -5.35 -8.13
CA VAL A 117 -13.38 -5.93 -9.47
C VAL A 117 -12.25 -5.23 -10.21
N ALA A 118 -12.22 -3.89 -10.18
CA ALA A 118 -11.19 -3.10 -10.84
C ALA A 118 -9.78 -3.37 -10.30
N ARG A 119 -9.65 -3.62 -9.00
CA ARG A 119 -8.37 -3.96 -8.36
C ARG A 119 -7.92 -5.37 -8.77
N VAL A 120 -8.82 -6.34 -8.77
CA VAL A 120 -8.54 -7.70 -9.24
C VAL A 120 -8.09 -7.71 -10.70
N SER A 121 -8.84 -7.05 -11.59
CA SER A 121 -8.47 -6.96 -13.01
C SER A 121 -7.15 -6.21 -13.26
N ARG A 122 -6.81 -5.26 -12.41
CA ARG A 122 -5.50 -4.57 -12.49
C ARG A 122 -4.36 -5.52 -12.14
N VAL A 123 -4.51 -6.29 -11.07
CA VAL A 123 -3.52 -7.30 -10.67
C VAL A 123 -3.36 -8.36 -11.76
N ALA A 124 -4.45 -8.94 -12.25
CA ALA A 124 -4.42 -9.92 -13.33
C ALA A 124 -3.70 -9.41 -14.58
N ARG A 125 -3.96 -8.16 -14.97
CA ARG A 125 -3.28 -7.51 -16.10
C ARG A 125 -1.78 -7.33 -15.82
N SER A 126 -1.41 -6.94 -14.62
CA SER A 126 0.00 -6.77 -14.24
C SER A 126 0.76 -8.10 -14.26
N LEU A 127 0.16 -9.19 -13.79
CA LEU A 127 0.73 -10.54 -13.85
C LEU A 127 0.99 -10.96 -15.30
N ARG A 128 0.03 -10.76 -16.18
CA ARG A 128 0.19 -11.07 -17.62
C ARG A 128 1.27 -10.22 -18.29
N SER A 129 1.28 -8.91 -18.03
CA SER A 129 2.18 -7.99 -18.73
C SER A 129 3.62 -8.03 -18.23
N ASN A 130 3.83 -8.21 -16.94
CA ASN A 130 5.17 -8.09 -16.32
C ASN A 130 5.82 -9.45 -16.07
N LEU A 131 5.02 -10.49 -15.80
CA LEU A 131 5.52 -11.81 -15.42
C LEU A 131 5.15 -12.91 -16.43
N SER A 132 4.37 -12.58 -17.47
CA SER A 132 3.88 -13.53 -18.46
C SER A 132 3.08 -14.71 -17.87
N ILE A 133 2.44 -14.48 -16.71
CA ILE A 133 1.60 -15.47 -16.03
C ILE A 133 0.19 -15.40 -16.60
N ASP A 134 -0.39 -16.55 -16.97
CA ASP A 134 -1.80 -16.64 -17.34
C ASP A 134 -2.68 -16.44 -16.10
N SER A 135 -3.34 -15.31 -16.02
CA SER A 135 -4.22 -14.91 -14.91
C SER A 135 -5.69 -14.74 -15.37
N THR A 136 -6.10 -15.52 -16.36
CA THR A 136 -7.48 -15.51 -16.86
C THR A 136 -8.47 -15.93 -15.78
N ASP A 137 -8.15 -16.97 -15.01
CA ASP A 137 -8.95 -17.43 -13.87
C ASP A 137 -9.17 -16.33 -12.83
N LEU A 138 -8.16 -15.49 -12.58
CA LEU A 138 -8.26 -14.36 -11.64
C LEU A 138 -9.19 -13.26 -12.16
N ASP A 139 -9.15 -12.96 -13.46
CA ASP A 139 -10.08 -12.00 -14.08
C ASP A 139 -11.54 -12.52 -14.04
N GLU A 140 -11.75 -13.81 -14.33
CA GLU A 140 -13.07 -14.46 -14.27
C GLU A 140 -13.61 -14.50 -12.83
N ALA A 141 -12.76 -14.82 -11.85
CA ALA A 141 -13.11 -14.79 -10.43
C ALA A 141 -13.48 -13.36 -9.97
N GLY A 142 -12.76 -12.35 -10.46
CA GLY A 142 -13.07 -10.95 -10.22
C GLY A 142 -14.43 -10.53 -10.79
N ALA A 143 -14.77 -10.97 -11.99
CA ALA A 143 -16.07 -10.76 -12.59
C ALA A 143 -17.19 -11.46 -11.80
N GLY A 144 -16.95 -12.69 -11.34
CA GLY A 144 -17.85 -13.46 -10.47
C GLY A 144 -18.13 -12.73 -9.15
N LEU A 145 -17.09 -12.15 -8.53
CA LEU A 145 -17.25 -11.31 -7.34
C LEU A 145 -18.15 -10.09 -7.63
N GLY A 146 -17.94 -9.42 -8.77
CA GLY A 146 -18.79 -8.30 -9.17
C GLY A 146 -20.26 -8.68 -9.33
N ALA A 147 -20.53 -9.83 -9.96
CA ALA A 147 -21.89 -10.36 -10.12
C ALA A 147 -22.54 -10.71 -8.77
N ALA A 148 -21.78 -11.25 -7.82
CA ALA A 148 -22.26 -11.57 -6.47
C ALA A 148 -22.53 -10.31 -5.64
N LEU A 149 -21.79 -9.22 -5.85
CA LEU A 149 -21.95 -7.95 -5.13
C LEU A 149 -23.10 -7.09 -5.68
N ALA A 150 -23.37 -7.15 -7.00
CA ALA A 150 -24.33 -6.27 -7.67
C ALA A 150 -25.75 -6.26 -7.08
N PRO A 151 -26.33 -7.39 -6.59
CA PRO A 151 -27.66 -7.39 -5.99
C PRO A 151 -27.67 -6.97 -4.52
N LEU A 152 -26.51 -6.73 -3.89
CA LEU A 152 -26.42 -6.46 -2.46
C LEU A 152 -26.62 -4.96 -2.17
N PRO A 153 -27.26 -4.62 -1.04
CA PRO A 153 -27.36 -3.23 -0.61
C PRO A 153 -25.97 -2.68 -0.23
N ALA A 154 -25.81 -1.38 -0.42
CA ALA A 154 -24.61 -0.70 0.10
C ALA A 154 -24.63 -0.66 1.64
N GLY A 155 -23.47 -0.84 2.25
CA GLY A 155 -23.28 -0.78 3.69
C GLY A 155 -22.87 -2.10 4.33
N LEU A 156 -23.02 -2.18 5.65
CA LEU A 156 -22.67 -3.39 6.41
C LEU A 156 -23.68 -4.51 6.13
N LEU A 157 -23.17 -5.69 5.80
CA LEU A 157 -23.99 -6.88 5.64
C LEU A 157 -24.17 -7.58 7.00
N GLU A 158 -25.40 -7.76 7.43
CA GLU A 158 -25.74 -8.47 8.68
C GLU A 158 -25.43 -9.97 8.60
N TYR A 159 -25.44 -10.53 7.41
CA TYR A 159 -25.10 -11.92 7.13
C TYR A 159 -24.27 -12.02 5.84
N ARG A 160 -23.59 -13.13 5.67
CA ARG A 160 -22.78 -13.40 4.47
C ARG A 160 -23.62 -14.20 3.45
N PRO A 161 -24.11 -13.58 2.38
CA PRO A 161 -24.86 -14.30 1.34
C PRO A 161 -24.01 -15.40 0.72
N ARG A 162 -24.58 -16.57 0.53
CA ARG A 162 -23.87 -17.72 -0.04
C ARG A 162 -23.17 -17.43 -1.37
N PRO A 163 -23.82 -16.75 -2.35
CA PRO A 163 -23.14 -16.40 -3.60
C PRO A 163 -21.90 -15.53 -3.40
N LEU A 164 -21.90 -14.65 -2.42
CA LEU A 164 -20.71 -13.83 -2.10
C LEU A 164 -19.59 -14.68 -1.49
N VAL A 165 -19.93 -15.59 -0.57
CA VAL A 165 -18.95 -16.51 0.03
C VAL A 165 -18.31 -17.39 -1.04
N ASP A 166 -19.13 -17.96 -1.93
CA ASP A 166 -18.65 -18.83 -3.02
C ASP A 166 -17.74 -18.03 -3.98
N ALA A 167 -18.12 -16.81 -4.38
CA ALA A 167 -17.31 -15.94 -5.22
C ALA A 167 -15.97 -15.56 -4.56
N MET A 168 -15.97 -15.28 -3.25
CA MET A 168 -14.74 -14.99 -2.50
C MET A 168 -13.82 -16.21 -2.42
N THR A 169 -14.38 -17.41 -2.26
CA THR A 169 -13.60 -18.66 -2.26
C THR A 169 -12.92 -18.91 -3.62
N VAL A 170 -13.67 -18.74 -4.70
CA VAL A 170 -13.12 -18.86 -6.07
C VAL A 170 -12.01 -17.84 -6.32
N LEU A 171 -12.19 -16.61 -5.85
CA LEU A 171 -11.18 -15.56 -5.97
C LEU A 171 -9.91 -15.88 -5.17
N ASP A 172 -10.05 -16.38 -3.93
CA ASP A 172 -8.90 -16.79 -3.10
C ASP A 172 -8.12 -17.94 -3.74
N ASP A 173 -8.82 -18.95 -4.27
CA ASP A 173 -8.22 -20.08 -4.96
C ASP A 173 -7.48 -19.63 -6.25
N ALA A 174 -8.03 -18.73 -7.03
CA ALA A 174 -7.38 -18.18 -8.21
C ALA A 174 -6.12 -17.39 -7.83
N ALA A 175 -6.21 -16.52 -6.82
CA ALA A 175 -5.08 -15.74 -6.35
C ALA A 175 -3.94 -16.60 -5.78
N ARG A 176 -4.26 -17.70 -5.09
CA ARG A 176 -3.26 -18.66 -4.59
C ARG A 176 -2.54 -19.39 -5.72
N ARG A 177 -3.27 -19.81 -6.77
CA ARG A 177 -2.63 -20.46 -7.93
C ARG A 177 -1.64 -19.54 -8.62
N ASP A 178 -2.01 -18.29 -8.85
CA ASP A 178 -1.14 -17.31 -9.50
C ASP A 178 0.09 -16.98 -8.64
N ARG A 179 -0.07 -16.93 -7.30
CA ARG A 179 1.07 -16.72 -6.37
C ARG A 179 2.12 -17.83 -6.48
N HIS A 180 1.73 -19.08 -6.72
CA HIS A 180 2.67 -20.20 -6.82
C HIS A 180 3.44 -20.24 -8.16
N GLN A 181 3.07 -19.37 -9.11
CA GLN A 181 3.76 -19.23 -10.39
C GLN A 181 4.80 -18.09 -10.38
N VAL A 182 4.81 -17.25 -9.34
CA VAL A 182 5.79 -16.18 -9.11
C VAL A 182 6.95 -16.72 -8.29
#